data_570b0fb9a4720453c7953db8902e29a5
#
_entry.id   570b0fb9a4720453c7953db8902e29a5
#
_cell.length_a   1.000
_cell.length_b   1.000
_cell.length_c   1.000
_cell.angle_alpha   90.00
_cell.angle_beta   90.00
_cell.angle_gamma   90.00
#
_symmetry.space_group_name_H-M   'P 1'
#
loop_
_entity.id
_entity.type
_entity.pdbx_description
1 polymer ?
#
loop_
_entity_poly.entity_id
_entity_poly.type
_entity_poly.pdbx_seq_one_letter_code
_entity_poly.pdbx_strand_id
1 'polypeptide(L)'
;MHRFVCAGLAACAVLASGIASSSVDAAPSLASAVRPKPRLELSENQRQQVLAAVNGQATDDKLPPGFQPTFDAKVPSQKKLPLHPLPQPLVHRIPVLKQYYYAKLPKNVLIVDPMTKRVVDVIAR
;
A
#
# COMPACT_ATOMS: atom_id res chain seq x y z
N MET A 1 -49.72 39.05 58.87
CA MET A 1 -48.49 39.37 59.60
C MET A 1 -47.31 38.62 59.00
N HIS A 2 -46.32 39.43 58.69
CA HIS A 2 -44.96 39.02 58.27
C HIS A 2 -44.87 38.36 56.87
N ARG A 3 -44.67 39.11 55.84
CA ARG A 3 -43.51 39.90 55.42
C ARG A 3 -42.21 39.11 55.58
N PHE A 4 -41.76 38.57 54.47
CA PHE A 4 -40.37 38.63 54.16
C PHE A 4 -40.18 38.58 52.66
N VAL A 5 -39.77 39.70 52.21
CA VAL A 5 -39.09 39.93 50.96
C VAL A 5 -37.71 39.33 51.03
N CYS A 6 -37.38 38.53 50.14
CA CYS A 6 -35.99 38.26 49.82
C CYS A 6 -35.82 38.23 48.32
N ALA A 7 -35.38 39.35 47.86
CA ALA A 7 -34.72 39.47 46.59
C ALA A 7 -33.43 38.73 46.65
N GLY A 8 -33.29 37.73 45.88
CA GLY A 8 -32.07 37.04 45.64
C GLY A 8 -31.76 37.04 44.17
N LEU A 9 -31.08 38.06 43.74
CA LEU A 9 -30.38 38.02 42.46
C LEU A 9 -29.31 36.94 42.52
N ALA A 10 -29.52 35.89 41.85
CA ALA A 10 -28.44 34.98 41.49
C ALA A 10 -28.28 35.11 39.98
N ALA A 11 -27.39 35.96 39.61
CA ALA A 11 -26.85 35.97 38.27
C ALA A 11 -26.00 34.71 38.09
N CYS A 12 -26.60 33.69 37.59
CA CYS A 12 -25.82 32.57 37.07
C CYS A 12 -25.25 32.99 35.73
N ALA A 13 -24.06 33.49 35.80
CA ALA A 13 -23.22 33.54 34.61
C ALA A 13 -22.99 32.10 34.16
N VAL A 14 -23.75 31.69 33.22
CA VAL A 14 -23.42 30.48 32.46
C VAL A 14 -22.20 30.83 31.63
N LEU A 15 -21.09 30.54 32.16
CA LEU A 15 -19.91 30.39 31.37
C LEU A 15 -20.18 29.20 30.44
N ALA A 16 -20.66 29.51 29.29
CA ALA A 16 -20.56 28.62 28.18
C ALA A 16 -19.07 28.42 27.96
N SER A 17 -18.54 27.42 28.59
CA SER A 17 -17.28 26.86 28.22
C SER A 17 -17.47 26.37 26.79
N GLY A 18 -17.13 27.22 25.88
CA GLY A 18 -16.93 26.84 24.53
C GLY A 18 -15.89 25.75 24.55
N ILE A 19 -16.35 24.55 24.49
CA ILE A 19 -15.48 23.46 24.12
C ILE A 19 -15.04 23.82 22.72
N ALA A 20 -13.94 24.47 22.66
CA ALA A 20 -13.20 24.51 21.44
C ALA A 20 -12.93 23.05 21.14
N SER A 21 -13.79 22.47 20.38
CA SER A 21 -13.47 21.27 19.67
C SER A 21 -12.29 21.64 18.80
N SER A 22 -11.15 21.48 19.35
CA SER A 22 -9.93 21.50 18.59
C SER A 22 -10.10 20.36 17.61
N SER A 23 -10.67 20.64 16.52
CA SER A 23 -10.62 19.77 15.40
C SER A 23 -9.15 19.64 15.06
N VAL A 24 -8.62 18.57 15.52
CA VAL A 24 -7.24 18.16 15.30
C VAL A 24 -7.04 17.72 13.87
N ASP A 25 -7.89 18.18 12.99
CA ASP A 25 -7.91 17.73 11.60
C ASP A 25 -6.92 18.46 10.70
N ALA A 26 -6.17 19.35 11.24
CA ALA A 26 -5.20 20.08 10.43
C ALA A 26 -3.93 19.30 10.15
N ALA A 27 -3.73 18.16 10.78
CA ALA A 27 -2.49 17.41 10.68
C ALA A 27 -2.30 16.54 9.43
N PRO A 28 -3.28 16.22 8.60
CA PRO A 28 -3.06 15.26 7.54
C PRO A 28 -2.36 15.80 6.30
N SER A 29 -2.23 17.09 6.15
CA SER A 29 -1.73 17.65 4.91
C SER A 29 -0.24 17.37 4.64
N LEU A 30 0.54 17.17 5.67
CA LEU A 30 1.96 16.80 5.50
C LEU A 30 2.16 15.29 5.36
N ALA A 31 1.25 14.50 5.91
CA ALA A 31 1.28 13.06 5.76
C ALA A 31 0.88 12.62 4.35
N SER A 32 0.13 13.41 3.62
CA SER A 32 -0.24 13.11 2.25
C SER A 32 0.91 13.29 1.24
N ALA A 33 1.99 13.94 1.61
CA ALA A 33 3.18 14.02 0.77
C ALA A 33 3.94 12.67 0.70
N VAL A 34 3.80 11.85 1.70
CA VAL A 34 4.32 10.48 1.70
C VAL A 34 3.16 9.55 1.35
N ARG A 35 2.81 9.51 0.10
CA ARG A 35 1.92 8.45 -0.38
C ARG A 35 2.60 7.12 -0.12
N PRO A 36 2.01 6.24 0.68
CA PRO A 36 2.53 4.89 0.79
C PRO A 36 2.56 4.32 -0.62
N LYS A 37 3.73 3.91 -1.05
CA LYS A 37 3.90 3.31 -2.36
C LYS A 37 2.96 2.12 -2.44
N PRO A 38 2.21 1.98 -3.52
CA PRO A 38 1.25 0.90 -3.63
C PRO A 38 1.99 -0.44 -3.56
N ARG A 39 1.88 -1.08 -2.44
CA ARG A 39 2.31 -2.45 -2.28
C ARG A 39 1.16 -3.34 -2.72
N LEU A 40 1.47 -4.29 -3.56
CA LEU A 40 0.49 -5.29 -3.96
C LEU A 40 0.28 -6.26 -2.79
N GLU A 41 -0.86 -6.14 -2.14
CA GLU A 41 -1.23 -7.02 -1.04
C GLU A 41 -1.83 -8.32 -1.59
N LEU A 42 -0.99 -9.29 -1.77
CA LEU A 42 -1.40 -10.64 -2.13
C LEU A 42 -1.53 -11.50 -0.87
N SER A 43 -2.64 -12.24 -0.77
CA SER A 43 -2.77 -13.25 0.26
C SER A 43 -1.78 -14.39 0.03
N GLU A 44 -1.47 -15.15 1.05
CA GLU A 44 -0.54 -16.27 0.94
C GLU A 44 -0.97 -17.29 -0.12
N ASN A 45 -2.25 -17.58 -0.18
CA ASN A 45 -2.81 -18.46 -1.22
C ASN A 45 -2.59 -17.90 -2.63
N GLN A 46 -2.75 -16.59 -2.79
CA GLN A 46 -2.49 -15.94 -4.08
C GLN A 46 -1.02 -15.98 -4.46
N ARG A 47 -0.12 -15.79 -3.51
CA ARG A 47 1.32 -15.92 -3.73
C ARG A 47 1.69 -17.33 -4.18
N GLN A 48 1.14 -18.34 -3.54
CA GLN A 48 1.36 -19.73 -3.95
C GLN A 48 0.82 -20.03 -5.35
N GLN A 49 -0.32 -19.47 -5.71
CA GLN A 49 -0.85 -19.59 -7.06
C GLN A 49 0.06 -18.92 -8.10
N VAL A 50 0.61 -17.76 -7.78
CA VAL A 50 1.61 -17.08 -8.62
C VAL A 50 2.84 -17.96 -8.79
N LEU A 51 3.37 -18.49 -7.69
CA LEU A 51 4.53 -19.38 -7.73
C LEU A 51 4.27 -20.64 -8.58
N ALA A 52 3.13 -21.27 -8.39
CA ALA A 52 2.76 -22.46 -9.15
C ALA A 52 2.66 -22.18 -10.67
N ALA A 53 2.04 -21.05 -11.02
CA ALA A 53 1.90 -20.65 -12.41
C ALA A 53 3.23 -20.25 -13.05
N VAL A 54 4.08 -19.56 -12.32
CA VAL A 54 5.40 -19.11 -12.80
C VAL A 54 6.42 -20.25 -12.85
N ASN A 55 6.36 -21.17 -11.89
CA ASN A 55 7.25 -22.35 -11.90
C ASN A 55 7.04 -23.24 -13.13
N GLY A 56 5.83 -23.23 -13.69
CA GLY A 56 5.55 -23.92 -14.95
C GLY A 56 6.21 -23.27 -16.18
N GLN A 57 6.73 -22.05 -16.06
CA GLN A 57 7.46 -21.41 -17.14
C GLN A 57 8.93 -21.87 -17.17
N ALA A 58 9.41 -22.14 -18.36
CA ALA A 58 10.73 -22.76 -18.54
C ALA A 58 11.92 -21.81 -18.35
N THR A 59 11.68 -20.50 -18.36
CA THR A 59 12.75 -19.51 -18.35
C THR A 59 12.99 -18.95 -16.95
N ASP A 60 14.22 -19.10 -16.47
CA ASP A 60 14.70 -18.35 -15.33
C ASP A 60 15.51 -17.14 -15.80
N ASP A 61 15.11 -15.98 -15.33
CA ASP A 61 15.77 -14.74 -15.70
C ASP A 61 17.04 -14.55 -14.86
N LYS A 62 18.08 -14.06 -15.49
CA LYS A 62 19.34 -13.78 -14.79
C LYS A 62 19.20 -12.46 -14.03
N LEU A 63 19.57 -12.51 -12.75
CA LEU A 63 19.64 -11.30 -11.94
C LEU A 63 20.76 -10.37 -12.47
N PRO A 64 20.44 -9.13 -12.81
CA PRO A 64 21.47 -8.17 -13.19
C PRO A 64 22.46 -7.91 -12.04
N PRO A 65 23.75 -7.78 -12.33
CA PRO A 65 24.73 -7.48 -11.29
C PRO A 65 24.44 -6.12 -10.65
N GLY A 66 24.45 -6.11 -9.31
CA GLY A 66 24.15 -4.90 -8.53
C GLY A 66 22.68 -4.59 -8.34
N PHE A 67 21.77 -5.43 -8.83
CA PHE A 67 20.34 -5.31 -8.56
C PHE A 67 19.97 -6.21 -7.38
N GLN A 68 19.32 -5.63 -6.39
CA GLN A 68 18.77 -6.40 -5.26
C GLN A 68 17.25 -6.52 -5.42
N PRO A 69 16.72 -7.73 -5.40
CA PRO A 69 15.29 -7.98 -5.53
C PRO A 69 14.57 -7.65 -4.22
N THR A 70 14.38 -6.38 -3.96
CA THR A 70 13.68 -5.88 -2.79
C THR A 70 12.41 -5.15 -3.17
N PHE A 71 11.51 -5.03 -2.22
CA PHE A 71 10.32 -4.22 -2.40
C PHE A 71 10.69 -2.78 -2.79
N ASP A 72 9.95 -2.23 -3.74
CA ASP A 72 10.15 -0.87 -4.28
C ASP A 72 11.49 -0.65 -5.02
N ALA A 73 12.25 -1.69 -5.26
CA ALA A 73 13.45 -1.58 -6.07
C ALA A 73 13.08 -1.16 -7.50
N LYS A 74 13.79 -0.18 -8.02
CA LYS A 74 13.64 0.24 -9.41
C LYS A 74 14.34 -0.73 -10.33
N VAL A 75 13.58 -1.31 -11.25
CA VAL A 75 14.15 -2.19 -12.27
C VAL A 75 14.96 -1.34 -13.25
N PRO A 76 16.25 -1.61 -13.41
CA PRO A 76 17.09 -0.84 -14.31
C PRO A 76 16.71 -1.14 -15.77
N SER A 77 16.27 -0.12 -16.48
CA SER A 77 15.88 -0.23 -17.89
C SER A 77 17.04 -0.63 -18.81
N GLN A 78 18.25 -0.31 -18.41
CA GLN A 78 19.46 -0.59 -19.19
C GLN A 78 19.97 -2.03 -19.02
N LYS A 79 19.67 -2.64 -17.92
CA LYS A 79 20.03 -4.04 -17.66
C LYS A 79 18.78 -4.87 -17.91
N LYS A 80 18.73 -5.49 -19.03
CA LYS A 80 17.64 -6.28 -19.59
C LYS A 80 17.14 -7.35 -18.61
N LEU A 81 16.43 -6.94 -17.58
CA LEU A 81 15.61 -7.88 -16.84
C LEU A 81 14.35 -8.11 -17.67
N PRO A 82 14.17 -9.29 -18.27
CA PRO A 82 12.99 -9.55 -19.04
C PRO A 82 11.77 -9.55 -18.14
N LEU A 83 10.81 -8.72 -18.45
CA LEU A 83 9.52 -8.68 -17.78
C LEU A 83 8.52 -9.45 -18.64
N HIS A 84 7.90 -10.44 -18.04
CA HIS A 84 6.92 -11.28 -18.72
C HIS A 84 5.51 -10.94 -18.25
N PRO A 85 4.52 -10.99 -19.15
CA PRO A 85 3.12 -10.85 -18.76
C PRO A 85 2.71 -12.07 -17.94
N LEU A 86 1.86 -11.85 -16.95
CA LEU A 86 1.35 -12.94 -16.10
C LEU A 86 0.49 -13.92 -16.92
N PRO A 87 0.55 -15.22 -16.63
CA PRO A 87 -0.25 -16.22 -17.31
C PRO A 87 -1.75 -15.93 -17.21
N GLN A 88 -2.47 -16.10 -18.30
CA GLN A 88 -3.91 -15.84 -18.36
C GLN A 88 -4.74 -16.55 -17.30
N PRO A 89 -4.51 -17.83 -16.99
CA PRO A 89 -5.26 -18.49 -15.92
C PRO A 89 -5.10 -17.84 -14.55
N LEU A 90 -3.93 -17.27 -14.29
CA LEU A 90 -3.64 -16.55 -13.05
C LEU A 90 -4.35 -15.20 -13.02
N VAL A 91 -4.32 -14.47 -14.12
CA VAL A 91 -5.00 -13.17 -14.27
C VAL A 91 -6.51 -13.31 -14.11
N HIS A 92 -7.09 -14.41 -14.60
CA HIS A 92 -8.51 -14.68 -14.40
C HIS A 92 -8.89 -14.92 -12.93
N ARG A 93 -8.00 -15.56 -12.19
CA ARG A 93 -8.22 -15.81 -10.75
C ARG A 93 -7.95 -14.58 -9.90
N ILE A 94 -6.96 -13.80 -10.29
CA ILE A 94 -6.51 -12.62 -9.56
C ILE A 94 -6.47 -11.44 -10.53
N PRO A 95 -7.60 -10.78 -10.78
CA PRO A 95 -7.71 -9.74 -11.81
C PRO A 95 -6.84 -8.51 -11.52
N VAL A 96 -6.45 -8.29 -10.27
CA VAL A 96 -5.53 -7.22 -9.88
C VAL A 96 -4.17 -7.35 -10.56
N LEU A 97 -3.76 -8.57 -10.87
CA LEU A 97 -2.47 -8.84 -11.52
C LEU A 97 -2.45 -8.52 -13.02
N LYS A 98 -3.59 -8.23 -13.63
CA LYS A 98 -3.72 -7.97 -15.06
C LYS A 98 -2.78 -6.86 -15.57
N GLN A 99 -2.54 -5.87 -14.75
CA GLN A 99 -1.71 -4.71 -15.08
C GLN A 99 -0.24 -4.86 -14.71
N TYR A 100 0.14 -5.96 -14.08
CA TYR A 100 1.51 -6.18 -13.63
C TYR A 100 2.25 -7.17 -14.51
N TYR A 101 3.57 -7.10 -14.44
CA TYR A 101 4.47 -8.04 -15.06
C TYR A 101 5.26 -8.78 -13.98
N TYR A 102 5.85 -9.90 -14.35
CA TYR A 102 6.71 -10.63 -13.44
C TYR A 102 8.09 -10.88 -14.03
N ALA A 103 9.06 -11.07 -13.16
CA ALA A 103 10.38 -11.56 -13.48
C ALA A 103 10.67 -12.80 -12.64
N LYS A 104 10.98 -13.90 -13.28
CA LYS A 104 11.29 -15.15 -12.60
C LYS A 104 12.78 -15.24 -12.33
N LEU A 105 13.18 -15.07 -11.10
CA LEU A 105 14.55 -15.23 -10.66
C LEU A 105 14.76 -16.63 -10.05
N PRO A 106 16.00 -17.12 -9.99
CA PRO A 106 16.28 -18.42 -9.42
C PRO A 106 15.80 -18.63 -7.99
N LYS A 107 15.78 -17.56 -7.19
CA LYS A 107 15.37 -17.61 -5.78
C LYS A 107 14.06 -16.89 -5.49
N ASN A 108 13.67 -15.97 -6.34
CA ASN A 108 12.52 -15.11 -6.10
C ASN A 108 11.74 -14.87 -7.37
N VAL A 109 10.46 -14.58 -7.21
CA VAL A 109 9.60 -14.04 -8.27
C VAL A 109 9.29 -12.60 -7.93
N LEU A 110 9.60 -11.69 -8.85
CA LEU A 110 9.32 -10.28 -8.70
C LEU A 110 8.06 -9.92 -9.45
N ILE A 111 7.17 -9.18 -8.82
CA ILE A 111 6.04 -8.54 -9.48
C ILE A 111 6.37 -7.08 -9.66
N VAL A 112 6.33 -6.61 -10.89
CA VAL A 112 6.79 -5.28 -11.29
C VAL A 112 5.63 -4.51 -11.94
N ASP A 113 5.51 -3.26 -11.53
CA ASP A 113 4.62 -2.32 -12.20
C ASP A 113 5.28 -1.79 -13.49
N PRO A 114 4.68 -2.01 -14.65
CA PRO A 114 5.26 -1.56 -15.92
C PRO A 114 5.29 -0.04 -16.07
N MET A 115 4.41 0.68 -15.37
CA MET A 115 4.34 2.13 -15.44
C MET A 115 5.48 2.80 -14.68
N THR A 116 5.71 2.35 -13.46
CA THR A 116 6.73 2.92 -12.57
C THR A 116 8.08 2.22 -12.68
N LYS A 117 8.13 1.05 -13.27
CA LYS A 117 9.31 0.17 -13.32
C LYS A 117 9.83 -0.17 -11.93
N ARG A 118 8.93 -0.34 -10.98
CA ARG A 118 9.25 -0.67 -9.60
C ARG A 118 8.69 -2.02 -9.20
N VAL A 119 9.40 -2.69 -8.32
CA VAL A 119 8.95 -3.94 -7.74
C VAL A 119 7.86 -3.67 -6.71
N VAL A 120 6.68 -4.23 -6.93
CA VAL A 120 5.52 -4.06 -6.04
C VAL A 120 5.33 -5.23 -5.08
N ASP A 121 5.90 -6.39 -5.38
CA ASP A 121 5.97 -7.51 -4.46
C ASP A 121 7.15 -8.43 -4.81
N VAL A 122 7.65 -9.12 -3.79
CA VAL A 122 8.74 -10.11 -3.92
C VAL A 122 8.27 -11.40 -3.27
N ILE A 123 8.19 -12.44 -4.06
CA ILE A 123 7.74 -13.76 -3.60
C ILE A 123 8.93 -14.70 -3.60
N ALA A 124 9.29 -15.20 -2.43
CA ALA A 124 10.35 -16.21 -2.31
C ALA A 124 9.88 -17.56 -2.88
N ARG A 125 10.79 -18.25 -3.56
CA ARG A 125 10.55 -19.60 -4.13
C ARG A 125 10.96 -20.67 -3.14
#